data_36a9674666ba9a06aab7d8dc1d802e2b
#
_entry.id   36a9674666ba9a06aab7d8dc1d802e2b
#
_cell.length_a   1.000
_cell.length_b   1.000
_cell.length_c   1.000
_cell.angle_alpha   90.00
_cell.angle_beta   90.00
_cell.angle_gamma   90.00
#
_symmetry.space_group_name_H-M   'P 1'
#
loop_
_entity.id
_entity.type
_entity.pdbx_description
1 polymer ?
#
loop_
_entity_poly.entity_id
_entity_poly.type
_entity_poly.pdbx_seq_one_letter_code
_entity_poly.pdbx_strand_id
1 'polypeptide(L)'
;LAASYRSSRRDYRVVIVSGSDSLPTPDAPLQGGCLCGAVRFEITAPFLSAGYCHCTHCQRRTGTGSSANGRVAQESFQLLQGQEQLRAFQPETGVPKLFCATCGSALFSGQPLSDEQVAVRLGALDRDPGIRPQYRQFVDSAAPWEPLAQDGLERYPRSRGH
;
A
#
# COMPACT_ATOMS: atom_id res chain seq x y z
N LEU A 1 -31.41 -11.50 28.55
CA LEU A 1 -31.62 -10.26 27.78
C LEU A 1 -30.77 -10.34 26.50
N ALA A 2 -31.38 -10.81 25.41
CA ALA A 2 -30.74 -10.84 24.10
C ALA A 2 -30.91 -9.46 23.44
N ALA A 3 -29.81 -8.73 23.25
CA ALA A 3 -29.81 -7.50 22.45
C ALA A 3 -29.93 -7.85 21.00
N SER A 4 -31.06 -7.50 20.38
CA SER A 4 -31.27 -7.64 18.93
C SER A 4 -30.42 -6.60 18.17
N TYR A 5 -29.36 -7.08 17.51
CA TYR A 5 -28.59 -6.29 16.57
C TYR A 5 -29.43 -6.07 15.30
N ARG A 6 -30.00 -4.88 15.15
CA ARG A 6 -30.64 -4.47 13.87
C ARG A 6 -29.54 -4.06 12.91
N SER A 7 -29.21 -4.93 11.98
CA SER A 7 -28.41 -4.60 10.79
C SER A 7 -29.22 -3.65 9.89
N SER A 8 -28.88 -2.36 9.88
CA SER A 8 -29.32 -1.46 8.83
C SER A 8 -28.54 -1.85 7.56
N ARG A 9 -29.19 -2.54 6.63
CA ARG A 9 -28.66 -2.73 5.28
C ARG A 9 -28.52 -1.35 4.65
N ARG A 10 -27.34 -0.78 4.66
CA ARG A 10 -27.00 0.31 3.73
C ARG A 10 -26.89 -0.33 2.37
N ASP A 11 -27.74 0.10 1.44
CA ASP A 11 -27.56 -0.20 0.03
C ASP A 11 -26.25 0.42 -0.42
N TYR A 12 -25.19 -0.40 -0.44
CA TYR A 12 -23.96 -0.03 -1.11
C TYR A 12 -24.26 -0.06 -2.62
N ARG A 13 -24.67 1.07 -3.18
CA ARG A 13 -24.55 1.29 -4.61
C ARG A 13 -23.06 1.15 -4.93
N VAL A 14 -22.70 0.06 -5.60
CA VAL A 14 -21.43 -0.04 -6.29
C VAL A 14 -21.44 1.05 -7.35
N VAL A 15 -20.88 2.20 -7.02
CA VAL A 15 -20.58 3.22 -8.01
C VAL A 15 -19.43 2.65 -8.81
N ILE A 16 -19.75 2.05 -9.95
CA ILE A 16 -18.76 1.78 -10.99
C ILE A 16 -18.34 3.17 -11.45
N VAL A 17 -17.28 3.70 -10.85
CA VAL A 17 -16.62 4.89 -11.37
C VAL A 17 -15.96 4.42 -12.66
N SER A 18 -16.59 4.71 -13.79
CA SER A 18 -15.96 4.68 -15.10
C SER A 18 -14.94 5.83 -15.14
N GLY A 19 -13.90 5.74 -14.30
CA GLY A 19 -12.74 6.59 -14.36
C GLY A 19 -11.77 5.92 -15.32
N SER A 20 -11.32 6.67 -16.29
CA SER A 20 -10.29 6.25 -17.25
C SER A 20 -9.17 5.49 -16.53
N ASP A 21 -8.91 4.25 -16.95
CA ASP A 21 -7.75 3.42 -16.53
C ASP A 21 -6.41 4.04 -17.00
N SER A 22 -6.33 5.36 -17.01
CA SER A 22 -5.14 6.09 -17.43
C SER A 22 -4.07 6.01 -16.35
N LEU A 23 -2.86 5.67 -16.78
CA LEU A 23 -1.66 5.76 -15.94
C LEU A 23 -1.54 7.19 -15.37
N PRO A 24 -0.97 7.34 -14.17
CA PRO A 24 -0.75 8.67 -13.59
C PRO A 24 0.18 9.50 -14.47
N THR A 25 -0.18 10.77 -14.61
CA THR A 25 0.58 11.81 -15.33
C THR A 25 0.57 13.10 -14.51
N PRO A 26 1.43 14.09 -14.82
CA PRO A 26 1.39 15.39 -14.14
C PRO A 26 0.02 16.10 -14.24
N ASP A 27 -0.68 15.95 -15.39
CA ASP A 27 -2.00 16.55 -15.61
C ASP A 27 -3.16 15.75 -15.00
N ALA A 28 -2.93 14.47 -14.70
CA ALA A 28 -3.89 13.56 -14.11
C ALA A 28 -3.22 12.67 -13.03
N PRO A 29 -2.78 13.25 -11.90
CA PRO A 29 -2.07 12.52 -10.88
C PRO A 29 -2.96 11.46 -10.20
N LEU A 30 -2.33 10.39 -9.75
CA LEU A 30 -2.95 9.40 -8.91
C LEU A 30 -2.84 9.83 -7.45
N GLN A 31 -3.95 10.07 -6.80
CA GLN A 31 -3.98 10.44 -5.39
C GLN A 31 -4.11 9.24 -4.48
N GLY A 32 -3.73 9.43 -3.23
CA GLY A 32 -3.86 8.46 -2.17
C GLY A 32 -3.75 9.11 -0.80
N GLY A 33 -3.97 8.32 0.25
CA GLY A 33 -3.88 8.82 1.61
C GLY A 33 -4.24 7.80 2.68
N CYS A 34 -4.35 8.27 3.90
CA CYS A 34 -4.78 7.46 5.03
C CYS A 34 -6.31 7.42 5.17
N LEU A 35 -6.80 6.47 5.96
CA LEU A 35 -8.24 6.27 6.17
C LEU A 35 -8.97 7.51 6.69
N CYS A 36 -8.36 8.30 7.59
CA CYS A 36 -8.97 9.50 8.15
C CYS A 36 -8.77 10.76 7.29
N GLY A 37 -8.01 10.68 6.19
CA GLY A 37 -7.75 11.80 5.29
C GLY A 37 -6.68 12.79 5.76
N ALA A 38 -6.14 12.65 6.97
CA ALA A 38 -5.13 13.57 7.51
C ALA A 38 -3.83 13.60 6.69
N VAL A 39 -3.44 12.46 6.11
CA VAL A 39 -2.28 12.35 5.22
C VAL A 39 -2.78 12.16 3.79
N ARG A 40 -2.32 13.01 2.88
CA ARG A 40 -2.63 12.92 1.45
C ARG A 40 -1.35 13.05 0.63
N PHE A 41 -1.29 12.33 -0.47
CA PHE A 41 -0.17 12.35 -1.40
C PHE A 41 -0.66 12.16 -2.84
N GLU A 42 0.21 12.45 -3.79
CA GLU A 42 -0.03 12.18 -5.21
C GLU A 42 1.20 11.58 -5.91
N ILE A 43 0.93 10.92 -7.02
CA ILE A 43 1.91 10.26 -7.88
C ILE A 43 1.63 10.73 -9.31
N THR A 44 2.66 11.27 -9.97
CA THR A 44 2.55 11.93 -11.29
C THR A 44 3.15 11.12 -12.44
N ALA A 45 3.67 9.90 -12.17
CA ALA A 45 4.21 9.02 -13.19
C ALA A 45 3.85 7.55 -12.91
N PRO A 46 3.90 6.66 -13.91
CA PRO A 46 3.65 5.24 -13.73
C PRO A 46 4.54 4.58 -12.69
N PHE A 47 4.02 3.54 -12.04
CA PHE A 47 4.78 2.73 -11.10
C PHE A 47 5.93 1.99 -11.80
N LEU A 48 7.08 1.93 -11.16
CA LEU A 48 8.26 1.19 -11.61
C LEU A 48 8.09 -0.32 -11.41
N SER A 49 7.46 -0.72 -10.32
CA SER A 49 7.16 -2.12 -10.01
C SER A 49 6.08 -2.23 -8.95
N ALA A 50 5.43 -3.40 -8.88
CA ALA A 50 4.51 -3.74 -7.79
C ALA A 50 4.69 -5.21 -7.38
N GLY A 51 4.46 -5.52 -6.10
CA GLY A 51 4.59 -6.88 -5.61
C GLY A 51 4.03 -7.07 -4.21
N TYR A 52 3.88 -8.34 -3.84
CA TYR A 52 3.49 -8.76 -2.50
C TYR A 52 4.72 -9.04 -1.64
N CYS A 53 4.71 -8.56 -0.41
CA CYS A 53 5.75 -8.85 0.58
C CYS A 53 5.17 -9.70 1.72
N HIS A 54 5.68 -10.93 1.88
CA HIS A 54 5.24 -11.89 2.88
C HIS A 54 6.13 -11.91 4.15
N CYS A 55 7.05 -10.95 4.32
CA CYS A 55 7.89 -10.91 5.52
C CYS A 55 7.05 -10.64 6.79
N THR A 56 7.54 -11.11 7.93
CA THR A 56 6.84 -10.97 9.22
C THR A 56 6.58 -9.52 9.63
N HIS A 57 7.45 -8.58 9.24
CA HIS A 57 7.21 -7.14 9.47
C HIS A 57 5.98 -6.65 8.73
N CYS A 58 5.81 -7.05 7.46
CA CYS A 58 4.64 -6.68 6.66
C CYS A 58 3.38 -7.32 7.22
N GLN A 59 3.41 -8.60 7.57
CA GLN A 59 2.28 -9.31 8.17
C GLN A 59 1.81 -8.62 9.45
N ARG A 60 2.70 -8.39 10.41
CA ARG A 60 2.36 -7.73 11.69
C ARG A 60 1.86 -6.32 11.52
N ARG A 61 2.41 -5.58 10.56
CA ARG A 61 2.03 -4.19 10.31
C ARG A 61 0.66 -4.05 9.68
N THR A 62 0.28 -4.97 8.82
CA THR A 62 -1.01 -4.92 8.08
C THR A 62 -2.09 -5.79 8.72
N GLY A 63 -1.72 -6.74 9.58
CA GLY A 63 -2.65 -7.74 10.11
C GLY A 63 -3.11 -8.76 9.06
N THR A 64 -2.33 -8.95 7.97
CA THR A 64 -2.65 -9.83 6.83
C THR A 64 -1.45 -10.72 6.49
N GLY A 65 -1.63 -11.75 5.67
CA GLY A 65 -0.54 -12.65 5.25
C GLY A 65 0.50 -11.98 4.34
N SER A 66 0.19 -10.84 3.75
CA SER A 66 1.13 -10.06 2.93
C SER A 66 0.73 -8.60 2.83
N SER A 67 1.63 -7.77 2.32
CA SER A 67 1.30 -6.39 1.93
C SER A 67 1.54 -6.18 0.43
N ALA A 68 0.58 -5.55 -0.25
CA ALA A 68 0.72 -5.12 -1.62
C ALA A 68 1.41 -3.75 -1.67
N ASN A 69 2.52 -3.67 -2.40
CA ASN A 69 3.35 -2.47 -2.49
C ASN A 69 3.65 -2.13 -3.92
N GLY A 70 3.66 -0.85 -4.25
CA GLY A 70 4.19 -0.32 -5.49
C GLY A 70 5.40 0.56 -5.24
N ARG A 71 6.32 0.64 -6.19
CA ARG A 71 7.46 1.55 -6.16
C ARG A 71 7.29 2.60 -7.24
N VAL A 72 7.51 3.85 -6.88
CA VAL A 72 7.54 4.99 -7.79
C VAL A 72 8.86 5.72 -7.65
N ALA A 73 9.27 6.43 -8.70
CA ALA A 73 10.41 7.32 -8.62
C ALA A 73 10.11 8.46 -7.63
N GLN A 74 11.10 8.88 -6.87
CA GLN A 74 10.90 9.90 -5.82
C GLN A 74 10.41 11.23 -6.41
N GLU A 75 10.93 11.63 -7.56
CA GLU A 75 10.53 12.85 -8.26
C GLU A 75 9.07 12.86 -8.74
N SER A 76 8.44 11.69 -8.82
CA SER A 76 7.03 11.54 -9.17
C SER A 76 6.10 11.48 -7.96
N PHE A 77 6.64 11.51 -6.76
CA PHE A 77 5.89 11.43 -5.50
C PHE A 77 5.85 12.79 -4.79
N GLN A 78 4.66 13.23 -4.40
CA GLN A 78 4.49 14.43 -3.61
C GLN A 78 3.57 14.18 -2.42
N LEU A 79 4.03 14.54 -1.22
CA LEU A 79 3.20 14.60 -0.03
C LEU A 79 2.45 15.94 -0.04
N LEU A 80 1.12 15.89 -0.14
CA LEU A 80 0.27 17.09 -0.26
C LEU A 80 -0.07 17.70 1.10
N GLN A 81 -0.28 16.86 2.12
CA GLN A 81 -0.57 17.28 3.49
C GLN A 81 -0.27 16.20 4.50
N GLY A 82 -0.19 16.58 5.78
CA GLY A 82 -0.13 15.66 6.92
C GLY A 82 1.27 15.13 7.20
N GLN A 83 2.32 15.85 6.82
CA GLN A 83 3.69 15.46 7.18
C GLN A 83 3.86 15.34 8.70
N GLU A 84 3.24 16.23 9.48
CA GLU A 84 3.24 16.22 10.94
C GLU A 84 2.45 15.05 11.54
N GLN A 85 1.57 14.42 10.75
CA GLN A 85 0.81 13.22 11.14
C GLN A 85 1.52 11.91 10.77
N LEU A 86 2.61 11.97 9.99
CA LEU A 86 3.41 10.78 9.71
C LEU A 86 4.26 10.41 10.92
N ARG A 87 4.23 9.14 11.28
CA ARG A 87 5.14 8.54 12.24
C ARG A 87 5.89 7.40 11.58
N ALA A 88 7.13 7.23 12.00
CA ALA A 88 8.00 6.17 11.52
C ALA A 88 8.30 5.19 12.67
N PHE A 89 8.16 3.91 12.40
CA PHE A 89 8.73 2.86 13.21
C PHE A 89 9.95 2.30 12.50
N GLN A 90 11.12 2.33 13.16
CA GLN A 90 12.34 1.74 12.66
C GLN A 90 12.50 0.35 13.29
N PRO A 91 12.34 -0.74 12.50
CA PRO A 91 12.66 -2.08 13.00
C PRO A 91 14.19 -2.24 13.14
N GLU A 92 14.62 -3.21 13.92
CA GLU A 92 16.05 -3.54 14.07
C GLU A 92 16.70 -3.88 12.72
N THR A 93 15.94 -4.50 11.83
CA THR A 93 16.41 -4.84 10.49
C THR A 93 15.40 -4.31 9.44
N GLY A 94 15.94 -3.85 8.30
CA GLY A 94 15.14 -3.34 7.20
C GLY A 94 14.87 -1.84 7.28
N VAL A 95 13.95 -1.37 6.45
CA VAL A 95 13.69 0.06 6.26
C VAL A 95 12.57 0.56 7.19
N PRO A 96 12.53 1.88 7.49
CA PRO A 96 11.47 2.50 8.27
C PRO A 96 10.07 2.19 7.72
N LYS A 97 9.08 2.17 8.59
CA LYS A 97 7.67 1.92 8.28
C LYS A 97 6.86 3.13 8.70
N LEU A 98 6.32 3.84 7.71
CA LEU A 98 5.57 5.06 7.95
C LEU A 98 4.06 4.79 7.96
N PHE A 99 3.38 5.47 8.88
CA PHE A 99 1.95 5.32 9.10
C PHE A 99 1.35 6.64 9.61
N CYS A 100 0.04 6.79 9.47
CA CYS A 100 -0.69 7.91 10.03
C CYS A 100 -0.83 7.76 11.55
N ALA A 101 -0.41 8.78 12.32
CA ALA A 101 -0.51 8.78 13.78
C ALA A 101 -1.97 8.80 14.27
N THR A 102 -2.89 9.36 13.48
CA THR A 102 -4.29 9.51 13.84
C THR A 102 -5.10 8.22 13.68
N CYS A 103 -4.93 7.52 12.55
CA CYS A 103 -5.75 6.34 12.24
C CYS A 103 -4.97 5.03 12.08
N GLY A 104 -3.64 5.06 12.20
CA GLY A 104 -2.79 3.87 12.07
C GLY A 104 -2.59 3.34 10.65
N SER A 105 -3.17 3.98 9.61
CA SER A 105 -3.03 3.52 8.22
C SER A 105 -1.57 3.39 7.83
N ALA A 106 -1.18 2.20 7.39
CA ALA A 106 0.15 1.94 6.85
C ALA A 106 0.28 2.55 5.45
N LEU A 107 1.22 3.46 5.24
CA LEU A 107 1.33 4.25 4.01
C LEU A 107 2.59 3.93 3.19
N PHE A 108 3.78 4.08 3.81
CA PHE A 108 5.05 4.02 3.09
C PHE A 108 6.04 3.07 3.77
N SER A 109 7.08 2.68 3.04
CA SER A 109 8.29 2.05 3.58
C SER A 109 9.51 2.70 2.98
N GLY A 110 10.59 2.83 3.75
CA GLY A 110 11.74 3.65 3.41
C GLY A 110 11.54 5.09 3.86
N GLN A 111 12.26 6.00 3.25
CA GLN A 111 12.20 7.43 3.53
C GLN A 111 11.66 8.16 2.28
N PRO A 112 10.34 8.36 2.18
CA PRO A 112 9.70 8.82 0.94
C PRO A 112 10.12 10.23 0.49
N LEU A 113 10.83 10.97 1.34
CA LEU A 113 11.31 12.32 1.00
C LEU A 113 12.82 12.36 0.71
N SER A 114 13.53 11.23 0.76
CA SER A 114 14.98 11.19 0.57
C SER A 114 15.51 9.96 -0.18
N ASP A 115 14.74 8.88 -0.28
CA ASP A 115 15.14 7.71 -1.04
C ASP A 115 14.90 7.96 -2.55
N GLU A 116 15.67 7.31 -3.42
CA GLU A 116 15.46 7.40 -4.88
C GLU A 116 14.10 6.86 -5.33
N GLN A 117 13.53 5.96 -4.55
CA GLN A 117 12.23 5.36 -4.81
C GLN A 117 11.36 5.34 -3.56
N VAL A 118 10.09 5.64 -3.74
CA VAL A 118 9.09 5.55 -2.68
C VAL A 118 8.32 4.25 -2.77
N ALA A 119 8.31 3.48 -1.69
CA ALA A 119 7.48 2.28 -1.57
C ALA A 119 6.12 2.66 -0.95
N VAL A 120 5.07 2.64 -1.76
CA VAL A 120 3.70 3.02 -1.41
C VAL A 120 2.85 1.78 -1.21
N ARG A 121 1.94 1.78 -0.24
CA ARG A 121 0.91 0.73 -0.10
C ARG A 121 -0.15 0.90 -1.18
N LEU A 122 -0.38 -0.14 -1.99
CA LEU A 122 -1.38 -0.04 -3.08
C LEU A 122 -2.80 0.19 -2.53
N GLY A 123 -3.11 -0.34 -1.35
CA GLY A 123 -4.39 -0.12 -0.68
C GLY A 123 -4.62 1.31 -0.15
N ALA A 124 -3.61 2.19 -0.22
CA ALA A 124 -3.73 3.60 0.16
C ALA A 124 -4.06 4.52 -1.02
N LEU A 125 -4.23 3.97 -2.22
CA LEU A 125 -4.53 4.71 -3.45
C LEU A 125 -6.04 4.86 -3.64
N ASP A 126 -6.47 5.99 -4.17
CA ASP A 126 -7.89 6.33 -4.34
C ASP A 126 -8.51 5.67 -5.58
N ARG A 127 -7.70 5.26 -6.56
CA ARG A 127 -8.14 4.56 -7.77
C ARG A 127 -7.13 3.50 -8.22
N ASP A 128 -7.47 2.75 -9.23
CA ASP A 128 -6.57 1.74 -9.83
C ASP A 128 -5.25 2.39 -10.27
N PRO A 129 -4.11 1.87 -9.82
CA PRO A 129 -2.78 2.40 -10.17
C PRO A 129 -2.33 2.08 -11.60
N GLY A 130 -3.07 1.29 -12.36
CA GLY A 130 -2.68 0.85 -13.70
C GLY A 130 -1.57 -0.21 -13.72
N ILE A 131 -1.12 -0.68 -12.57
CA ILE A 131 -0.14 -1.76 -12.43
C ILE A 131 -0.72 -2.92 -11.62
N ARG A 132 -0.27 -4.12 -11.90
CA ARG A 132 -0.59 -5.33 -11.11
C ARG A 132 0.67 -5.84 -10.43
N PRO A 133 0.57 -6.46 -9.24
CA PRO A 133 1.70 -7.15 -8.62
C PRO A 133 2.30 -8.16 -9.57
N GLN A 134 3.63 -8.14 -9.69
CA GLN A 134 4.39 -8.93 -10.65
C GLN A 134 5.17 -10.05 -9.96
N TYR A 135 5.30 -10.00 -8.63
CA TYR A 135 6.09 -10.94 -7.85
C TYR A 135 5.61 -11.05 -6.39
N ARG A 136 6.07 -12.12 -5.75
CA ARG A 136 5.95 -12.36 -4.31
C ARG A 136 7.34 -12.50 -3.72
N GLN A 137 7.66 -11.71 -2.70
CA GLN A 137 8.95 -11.81 -2.01
C GLN A 137 8.78 -12.20 -0.54
N PHE A 138 9.85 -12.75 0.05
CA PHE A 138 9.88 -13.33 1.38
C PHE A 138 8.88 -14.48 1.55
N VAL A 139 8.76 -15.34 0.54
CA VAL A 139 7.82 -16.46 0.58
C VAL A 139 8.21 -17.53 1.60
N ASP A 140 9.48 -17.61 2.02
CA ASP A 140 9.93 -18.46 3.12
C ASP A 140 9.28 -18.10 4.46
N SER A 141 8.80 -16.86 4.58
CA SER A 141 8.11 -16.34 5.76
C SER A 141 6.59 -16.27 5.57
N ALA A 142 6.05 -16.82 4.48
CA ALA A 142 4.62 -16.77 4.20
C ALA A 142 3.82 -17.39 5.34
N ALA A 143 2.71 -16.76 5.67
CA ALA A 143 1.83 -17.22 6.74
C ALA A 143 1.21 -18.58 6.38
N PRO A 144 1.33 -19.62 7.24
CA PRO A 144 0.84 -20.95 6.91
C PRO A 144 -0.69 -21.04 6.81
N TRP A 145 -1.39 -20.08 7.41
CA TRP A 145 -2.85 -19.99 7.38
C TRP A 145 -3.40 -19.29 6.12
N GLU A 146 -2.52 -18.68 5.28
CA GLU A 146 -2.88 -18.09 3.99
C GLU A 146 -2.01 -18.72 2.88
N PRO A 147 -2.47 -19.80 2.24
CA PRO A 147 -1.72 -20.43 1.15
C PRO A 147 -1.43 -19.45 0.02
N LEU A 148 -0.21 -19.49 -0.53
CA LEU A 148 0.16 -18.66 -1.67
C LEU A 148 -0.70 -19.01 -2.89
N ALA A 149 -1.33 -18.01 -3.48
CA ALA A 149 -2.14 -18.17 -4.69
C ALA A 149 -1.31 -18.77 -5.84
N GLN A 150 -1.95 -19.65 -6.63
CA GLN A 150 -1.37 -20.23 -7.86
C GLN A 150 -1.62 -19.27 -9.03
N ASP A 151 -1.06 -18.06 -8.96
CA ASP A 151 -1.30 -16.95 -9.88
C ASP A 151 -0.20 -16.73 -10.91
N GLY A 152 0.81 -17.62 -10.92
CA GLY A 152 1.94 -17.56 -11.86
C GLY A 152 2.97 -16.46 -11.55
N LEU A 153 2.81 -15.69 -10.46
CA LEU A 153 3.77 -14.67 -10.08
C LEU A 153 5.11 -15.28 -9.67
N GLU A 154 6.21 -14.61 -10.04
CA GLU A 154 7.54 -14.99 -9.57
C GLU A 154 7.60 -14.98 -8.04
N ARG A 155 8.29 -15.99 -7.49
CA ARG A 155 8.41 -16.18 -6.04
C ARG A 155 9.85 -16.10 -5.62
N TYR A 156 10.15 -15.19 -4.71
CA TYR A 156 11.49 -15.00 -4.13
C TYR A 156 11.47 -15.44 -2.66
N PRO A 157 12.34 -16.40 -2.28
CA PRO A 157 12.44 -16.88 -0.88
C PRO A 157 12.64 -15.74 0.11
N ARG A 158 13.47 -14.75 -0.27
CA ARG A 158 13.79 -13.54 0.49
C ARG A 158 13.48 -12.29 -0.33
N SER A 159 14.24 -11.20 -0.13
CA SER A 159 14.11 -9.99 -0.96
C SER A 159 14.41 -10.31 -2.43
N ARG A 160 13.64 -9.70 -3.33
CA ARG A 160 13.90 -9.76 -4.77
C ARG A 160 15.25 -9.15 -5.16
N GLY A 161 15.83 -8.28 -4.28
CA GLY A 161 16.93 -7.41 -4.66
C GLY A 161 16.42 -6.11 -5.32
N HIS A 162 17.31 -5.22 -5.57
CA HIS A 162 17.07 -3.96 -6.29
C HIS A 162 17.85 -3.99 -7.59
#